data_afe476f819428b24eb3501eb4307f005
#
_entry.id   afe476f819428b24eb3501eb4307f005
#
_cell.length_a   1.000
_cell.length_b   1.000
_cell.length_c   1.000
_cell.angle_alpha   90.00
_cell.angle_beta   90.00
_cell.angle_gamma   90.00
#
_symmetry.space_group_name_H-M   'P 1'
#
loop_
_entity.id
_entity.type
_entity.pdbx_description
1 polymer ?
#
loop_
_entity_poly.entity_id
_entity_poly.type
_entity_poly.pdbx_seq_one_letter_code
_entity_poly.pdbx_strand_id
1 'polypeptide(L)'
;FATPEMVRARHILILSDAKASAEDQAKAKAKIEEIAQRIKAGEDFGEVAKEISEDPGSAPQGGELGWFAHGQMVPEFDKASFALNPGELSEPVKTQFGWHLIQLEEKKAAGQKPLDEVKDQIRTRLAQDEASGKVQEALEQVQLAVIGGKSLKEAGEPLKLAPQETGLVNT
;
A
#
# COMPACT_ATOMS: atom_id res chain seq x y z
N PHE A 1 11.60 6.27 -11.05
CA PHE A 1 11.53 5.48 -9.81
C PHE A 1 11.38 6.40 -8.60
N ALA A 2 10.22 7.06 -8.55
CA ALA A 2 9.83 7.83 -7.39
C ALA A 2 9.59 6.89 -6.20
N THR A 3 10.06 7.28 -5.02
CA THR A 3 9.69 6.67 -3.75
C THR A 3 8.63 7.55 -3.10
N PRO A 4 7.50 7.00 -2.66
CA PRO A 4 6.51 7.78 -1.96
C PRO A 4 7.04 8.28 -0.62
N GLU A 5 6.44 9.32 -0.09
CA GLU A 5 6.57 9.65 1.32
C GLU A 5 6.02 8.50 2.16
N MET A 6 6.74 8.12 3.21
CA MET A 6 6.34 7.04 4.12
C MET A 6 6.55 7.49 5.56
N VAL A 7 5.68 7.01 6.41
CA VAL A 7 5.76 7.22 7.86
C VAL A 7 5.75 5.88 8.58
N ARG A 8 6.41 5.83 9.73
CA ARG A 8 6.36 4.74 10.70
C ARG A 8 5.73 5.26 11.96
N ALA A 9 4.67 4.62 12.41
CA ALA A 9 3.90 5.08 13.54
C ALA A 9 3.42 3.95 14.42
N ARG A 10 3.07 4.30 15.65
CA ARG A 10 2.30 3.49 16.59
C ARG A 10 0.93 4.09 16.78
N HIS A 11 -0.04 3.27 17.16
CA HIS A 11 -1.34 3.76 17.55
C HIS A 11 -1.96 3.01 18.72
N ILE A 12 -2.89 3.67 19.39
CA ILE A 12 -3.82 3.08 20.34
C ILE A 12 -5.21 3.29 19.79
N LEU A 13 -6.02 2.24 19.76
CA LEU A 13 -7.40 2.28 19.33
C LEU A 13 -8.33 2.04 20.53
N ILE A 14 -9.33 2.89 20.68
CA ILE A 14 -10.51 2.64 21.48
C ILE A 14 -11.69 2.51 20.54
N LEU A 15 -12.24 1.30 20.46
CA LEU A 15 -13.33 0.97 19.55
C LEU A 15 -14.58 1.80 19.87
N SER A 16 -15.18 2.33 18.83
CA SER A 16 -16.47 3.03 18.91
C SER A 16 -17.14 2.96 17.55
N ASP A 17 -18.17 2.13 17.45
CA ASP A 17 -18.94 2.03 16.21
C ASP A 17 -19.48 3.41 15.81
N ALA A 18 -19.46 3.72 14.52
CA ALA A 18 -20.02 4.95 13.98
C ALA A 18 -21.53 5.10 14.30
N LYS A 19 -22.21 3.96 14.57
CA LYS A 19 -23.62 3.89 14.98
C LYS A 19 -23.83 3.80 16.50
N ALA A 20 -22.74 3.81 17.29
CA ALA A 20 -22.83 3.79 18.74
C ALA A 20 -23.60 5.01 19.25
N SER A 21 -24.19 4.89 20.44
CA SER A 21 -24.90 6.00 21.07
C SER A 21 -23.97 7.20 21.29
N ALA A 22 -24.54 8.40 21.36
CA ALA A 22 -23.74 9.60 21.63
C ALA A 22 -23.01 9.49 22.98
N GLU A 23 -23.57 8.77 23.96
CA GLU A 23 -22.97 8.50 25.25
C GLU A 23 -21.75 7.58 25.12
N ASP A 24 -21.84 6.49 24.36
CA ASP A 24 -20.73 5.56 24.15
C ASP A 24 -19.60 6.20 23.35
N GLN A 25 -19.93 7.03 22.36
CA GLN A 25 -18.95 7.81 21.63
C GLN A 25 -18.21 8.81 22.55
N ALA A 26 -18.94 9.45 23.45
CA ALA A 26 -18.35 10.37 24.45
C ALA A 26 -17.46 9.64 25.44
N LYS A 27 -17.84 8.45 25.90
CA LYS A 27 -17.01 7.59 26.77
C LYS A 27 -15.71 7.17 26.08
N ALA A 28 -15.79 6.71 24.83
CA ALA A 28 -14.61 6.32 24.06
C ALA A 28 -13.67 7.52 23.85
N LYS A 29 -14.24 8.70 23.56
CA LYS A 29 -13.46 9.94 23.44
C LYS A 29 -12.78 10.31 24.75
N ALA A 30 -13.48 10.29 25.85
CA ALA A 30 -12.92 10.59 27.18
C ALA A 30 -11.78 9.63 27.53
N LYS A 31 -11.94 8.32 27.23
CA LYS A 31 -10.94 7.30 27.47
C LYS A 31 -9.66 7.56 26.64
N ILE A 32 -9.76 7.90 25.36
CA ILE A 32 -8.58 8.19 24.55
C ILE A 32 -7.90 9.51 24.96
N GLU A 33 -8.65 10.50 25.43
CA GLU A 33 -8.12 11.75 25.98
C GLU A 33 -7.35 11.52 27.30
N GLU A 34 -7.84 10.64 28.18
CA GLU A 34 -7.13 10.21 29.39
C GLU A 34 -5.81 9.50 29.03
N ILE A 35 -5.84 8.58 28.06
CA ILE A 35 -4.64 7.90 27.56
C ILE A 35 -3.63 8.91 27.03
N ALA A 36 -4.07 9.91 26.26
CA ALA A 36 -3.20 10.96 25.77
C ALA A 36 -2.53 11.75 26.90
N GLN A 37 -3.23 11.98 28.00
CA GLN A 37 -2.68 12.64 29.20
C GLN A 37 -1.61 11.77 29.88
N ARG A 38 -1.84 10.46 30.01
CA ARG A 38 -0.89 9.51 30.61
C ARG A 38 0.43 9.52 29.81
N ILE A 39 0.34 9.46 28.48
CA ILE A 39 1.51 9.48 27.60
C ILE A 39 2.23 10.83 27.64
N LYS A 40 1.48 11.95 27.63
CA LYS A 40 2.04 13.31 27.78
C LYS A 40 2.73 13.49 29.15
N ALA A 41 2.30 12.74 30.18
CA ALA A 41 2.93 12.72 31.51
C ALA A 41 4.19 11.84 31.58
N GLY A 42 4.54 11.14 30.51
CA GLY A 42 5.79 10.37 30.38
C GLY A 42 5.64 8.86 30.48
N GLU A 43 4.41 8.32 30.48
CA GLU A 43 4.21 6.88 30.35
C GLU A 43 4.65 6.38 28.97
N ASP A 44 5.21 5.17 28.90
CA ASP A 44 5.66 4.56 27.66
C ASP A 44 4.46 4.20 26.77
N PHE A 45 4.45 4.73 25.54
CA PHE A 45 3.36 4.51 24.60
C PHE A 45 3.11 3.03 24.31
N GLY A 46 4.19 2.25 24.14
CA GLY A 46 4.09 0.84 23.80
C GLY A 46 3.49 0.01 24.94
N GLU A 47 3.84 0.30 26.18
CA GLU A 47 3.26 -0.39 27.35
C GLU A 47 1.78 -0.02 27.52
N VAL A 48 1.42 1.25 27.38
CA VAL A 48 0.03 1.69 27.41
C VAL A 48 -0.78 1.06 26.26
N ALA A 49 -0.20 0.96 25.07
CA ALA A 49 -0.85 0.30 23.92
C ALA A 49 -1.13 -1.19 24.20
N LYS A 50 -0.17 -1.92 24.76
CA LYS A 50 -0.36 -3.34 25.15
C LYS A 50 -1.45 -3.52 26.20
N GLU A 51 -1.55 -2.57 27.13
CA GLU A 51 -2.51 -2.61 28.22
C GLU A 51 -3.94 -2.29 27.78
N ILE A 52 -4.13 -1.27 26.93
CA ILE A 52 -5.43 -0.62 26.75
C ILE A 52 -5.92 -0.62 25.31
N SER A 53 -5.03 -0.76 24.31
CA SER A 53 -5.45 -0.72 22.91
C SER A 53 -6.37 -1.89 22.56
N GLU A 54 -7.47 -1.56 21.90
CA GLU A 54 -8.48 -2.50 21.46
C GLU A 54 -8.25 -2.96 20.00
N ASP A 55 -7.06 -2.65 19.44
CA ASP A 55 -6.62 -3.20 18.15
C ASP A 55 -5.85 -4.51 18.34
N PRO A 56 -6.44 -5.68 18.04
CA PRO A 56 -5.79 -6.96 18.25
C PRO A 56 -4.56 -7.18 17.37
N GLY A 57 -4.45 -6.43 16.26
CA GLY A 57 -3.36 -6.55 15.31
C GLY A 57 -2.07 -5.91 15.80
N SER A 58 -2.13 -4.74 16.40
CA SER A 58 -0.95 -3.98 16.84
C SER A 58 -0.75 -3.89 18.34
N ALA A 59 -1.80 -4.03 19.16
CA ALA A 59 -1.70 -3.92 20.60
C ALA A 59 -0.60 -4.80 21.22
N PRO A 60 -0.47 -6.11 20.89
CA PRO A 60 0.58 -6.97 21.42
C PRO A 60 2.01 -6.50 21.09
N GLN A 61 2.17 -5.75 20.00
CA GLN A 61 3.43 -5.16 19.58
C GLN A 61 3.58 -3.68 20.02
N GLY A 62 2.81 -3.26 21.02
CA GLY A 62 2.88 -1.88 21.51
C GLY A 62 2.32 -0.84 20.55
N GLY A 63 1.34 -1.24 19.75
CA GLY A 63 0.66 -0.37 18.77
C GLY A 63 1.42 -0.15 17.46
N GLU A 64 2.52 -0.87 17.22
CA GLU A 64 3.39 -0.72 16.03
C GLU A 64 2.65 -1.07 14.73
N LEU A 65 2.66 -0.13 13.76
CA LEU A 65 2.04 -0.33 12.43
C LEU A 65 3.08 -0.53 11.32
N GLY A 66 4.36 -0.31 11.64
CA GLY A 66 5.42 -0.32 10.64
C GLY A 66 5.35 0.87 9.67
N TRP A 67 6.01 0.72 8.52
CA TRP A 67 6.05 1.74 7.48
C TRP A 67 4.83 1.67 6.58
N PHE A 68 4.18 2.81 6.35
CA PHE A 68 3.09 2.93 5.38
C PHE A 68 3.19 4.24 4.59
N ALA A 69 2.64 4.21 3.38
CA ALA A 69 2.54 5.36 2.48
C ALA A 69 1.12 5.95 2.51
N HIS A 70 0.96 7.14 1.94
CA HIS A 70 -0.36 7.75 1.76
C HIS A 70 -1.37 6.80 1.10
N GLY A 71 -2.60 6.80 1.60
CA GLY A 71 -3.72 6.03 1.08
C GLY A 71 -3.75 4.56 1.52
N GLN A 72 -2.82 4.10 2.36
CA GLN A 72 -2.84 2.75 2.94
C GLN A 72 -3.69 2.66 4.21
N MET A 73 -3.96 3.78 4.85
CA MET A 73 -4.82 3.90 6.03
C MET A 73 -6.11 4.65 5.69
N VAL A 74 -7.08 4.62 6.60
CA VAL A 74 -8.31 5.43 6.44
C VAL A 74 -7.97 6.92 6.40
N PRO A 75 -8.74 7.74 5.66
CA PRO A 75 -8.34 9.13 5.35
C PRO A 75 -8.01 10.01 6.55
N GLU A 76 -8.78 9.88 7.63
CA GLU A 76 -8.59 10.68 8.84
C GLU A 76 -7.30 10.31 9.57
N PHE A 77 -6.98 9.00 9.62
CA PHE A 77 -5.75 8.48 10.20
C PHE A 77 -4.55 8.87 9.35
N ASP A 78 -4.64 8.68 8.04
CA ASP A 78 -3.60 9.05 7.07
C ASP A 78 -3.24 10.53 7.21
N LYS A 79 -4.23 11.41 7.14
CA LYS A 79 -4.04 12.86 7.27
C LYS A 79 -3.37 13.23 8.61
N ALA A 80 -3.79 12.62 9.70
CA ALA A 80 -3.21 12.90 11.01
C ALA A 80 -1.76 12.42 11.09
N SER A 81 -1.47 11.19 10.67
CA SER A 81 -0.13 10.59 10.73
C SER A 81 0.90 11.39 9.93
N PHE A 82 0.55 11.80 8.71
CA PHE A 82 1.47 12.55 7.84
C PHE A 82 1.65 14.02 8.23
N ALA A 83 0.74 14.58 9.05
CA ALA A 83 0.89 15.92 9.60
C ALA A 83 1.86 16.01 10.77
N LEU A 84 2.15 14.88 11.45
CA LEU A 84 3.03 14.82 12.61
C LEU A 84 4.52 14.91 12.22
N ASN A 85 5.32 15.36 13.18
CA ASN A 85 6.77 15.26 13.17
C ASN A 85 7.23 14.01 13.94
N PRO A 86 8.43 13.45 13.64
CA PRO A 86 8.97 12.33 14.41
C PRO A 86 9.02 12.62 15.91
N GLY A 87 8.51 11.68 16.71
CA GLY A 87 8.36 11.79 18.16
C GLY A 87 7.06 12.49 18.62
N GLU A 88 6.28 13.06 17.71
CA GLU A 88 5.05 13.79 18.05
C GLU A 88 3.87 12.85 18.26
N LEU A 89 3.01 13.22 19.22
CA LEU A 89 1.75 12.56 19.56
C LEU A 89 0.60 13.36 18.94
N SER A 90 -0.32 12.68 18.25
CA SER A 90 -1.52 13.33 17.70
C SER A 90 -2.50 13.77 18.80
N GLU A 91 -3.39 14.66 18.45
CA GLU A 91 -4.66 14.74 19.16
C GLU A 91 -5.52 13.49 18.85
N PRO A 92 -6.56 13.19 19.66
CA PRO A 92 -7.47 12.08 19.37
C PRO A 92 -8.10 12.18 17.98
N VAL A 93 -7.90 11.15 17.16
CA VAL A 93 -8.38 11.08 15.76
C VAL A 93 -9.58 10.15 15.69
N LYS A 94 -10.73 10.65 15.22
CA LYS A 94 -11.92 9.83 15.01
C LYS A 94 -11.92 9.22 13.61
N THR A 95 -12.17 7.91 13.56
CA THR A 95 -12.38 7.16 12.30
C THR A 95 -13.66 6.33 12.38
N GLN A 96 -13.95 5.57 11.35
CA GLN A 96 -15.07 4.60 11.36
C GLN A 96 -14.92 3.48 12.39
N PHE A 97 -13.69 3.18 12.84
CA PHE A 97 -13.40 2.13 13.82
C PHE A 97 -13.49 2.61 15.26
N GLY A 98 -13.33 3.90 15.50
CA GLY A 98 -13.30 4.47 16.84
C GLY A 98 -12.36 5.66 16.95
N TRP A 99 -11.79 5.82 18.13
CA TRP A 99 -10.85 6.88 18.44
C TRP A 99 -9.43 6.34 18.48
N HIS A 100 -8.55 7.02 17.77
CA HIS A 100 -7.13 6.68 17.69
C HIS A 100 -6.28 7.75 18.35
N LEU A 101 -5.21 7.32 18.97
CA LEU A 101 -4.09 8.16 19.36
C LEU A 101 -2.87 7.65 18.61
N ILE A 102 -2.16 8.55 17.92
CA ILE A 102 -1.09 8.19 16.99
C ILE A 102 0.21 8.82 17.46
N GLN A 103 1.28 8.06 17.52
CA GLN A 103 2.63 8.56 17.73
C GLN A 103 3.47 8.29 16.50
N LEU A 104 4.03 9.34 15.90
CA LEU A 104 4.92 9.20 14.77
C LEU A 104 6.33 8.87 15.26
N GLU A 105 6.92 7.78 14.78
CA GLU A 105 8.29 7.39 15.12
C GLU A 105 9.29 7.93 14.09
N GLU A 106 9.03 7.69 12.83
CA GLU A 106 9.94 8.06 11.75
C GLU A 106 9.17 8.54 10.51
N LYS A 107 9.83 9.40 9.73
CA LYS A 107 9.29 9.93 8.47
C LYS A 107 10.35 9.88 7.38
N LYS A 108 10.01 9.32 6.23
CA LYS A 108 10.82 9.31 5.02
C LYS A 108 10.16 10.17 3.97
N ALA A 109 10.82 11.25 3.58
CA ALA A 109 10.33 12.12 2.53
C ALA A 109 10.21 11.37 1.20
N ALA A 110 9.27 11.81 0.37
CA ALA A 110 9.23 11.38 -1.02
C ALA A 110 10.54 11.71 -1.72
N GLY A 111 11.00 10.82 -2.57
CA GLY A 111 12.28 10.97 -3.23
C GLY A 111 12.34 10.25 -4.57
N GLN A 112 13.52 10.20 -5.13
CA GLN A 112 13.84 9.38 -6.30
C GLN A 112 15.01 8.47 -5.95
N LYS A 113 14.89 7.20 -6.29
CA LYS A 113 16.04 6.29 -6.16
C LYS A 113 17.14 6.74 -7.10
N PRO A 114 18.39 6.74 -6.65
CA PRO A 114 19.55 6.97 -7.53
C PRO A 114 19.50 6.04 -8.74
N LEU A 115 19.95 6.53 -9.90
CA LEU A 115 19.93 5.74 -11.14
C LEU A 115 20.67 4.42 -10.98
N ASP A 116 21.77 4.40 -10.25
CA ASP A 116 22.59 3.19 -10.06
C ASP A 116 21.82 2.07 -9.34
N GLU A 117 20.91 2.40 -8.41
CA GLU A 117 20.08 1.41 -7.71
C GLU A 117 18.97 0.82 -8.58
N VAL A 118 18.53 1.55 -9.61
CA VAL A 118 17.38 1.15 -10.44
C VAL A 118 17.79 0.78 -11.88
N LYS A 119 19.04 0.92 -12.24
CA LYS A 119 19.57 0.72 -13.58
C LYS A 119 19.19 -0.64 -14.17
N ASP A 120 19.36 -1.71 -13.39
CA ASP A 120 19.05 -3.06 -13.86
C ASP A 120 17.54 -3.30 -13.96
N GLN A 121 16.75 -2.70 -13.07
CA GLN A 121 15.29 -2.72 -13.18
C GLN A 121 14.80 -1.97 -14.43
N ILE A 122 15.39 -0.82 -14.73
CA ILE A 122 15.10 -0.06 -15.95
C ILE A 122 15.46 -0.89 -17.19
N ARG A 123 16.64 -1.50 -17.22
CA ARG A 123 17.07 -2.36 -18.32
C ARG A 123 16.11 -3.52 -18.57
N THR A 124 15.72 -4.22 -17.51
CA THR A 124 14.78 -5.34 -17.60
C THR A 124 13.44 -4.87 -18.13
N ARG A 125 12.91 -3.75 -17.64
CA ARG A 125 11.64 -3.21 -18.12
C ARG A 125 11.69 -2.78 -19.57
N LEU A 126 12.75 -2.05 -19.97
CA LEU A 126 12.92 -1.66 -21.39
C LEU A 126 13.03 -2.87 -22.30
N ALA A 127 13.76 -3.91 -21.89
CA ALA A 127 13.86 -5.14 -22.68
C ALA A 127 12.50 -5.87 -22.81
N GLN A 128 11.70 -5.88 -21.74
CA GLN A 128 10.33 -6.43 -21.77
C GLN A 128 9.40 -5.62 -22.67
N ASP A 129 9.44 -4.30 -22.57
CA ASP A 129 8.63 -3.39 -23.40
C ASP A 129 9.00 -3.55 -24.89
N GLU A 130 10.29 -3.62 -25.22
CA GLU A 130 10.79 -3.88 -26.57
C GLU A 130 10.37 -5.26 -27.09
N ALA A 131 10.49 -6.30 -26.26
CA ALA A 131 10.07 -7.65 -26.62
C ALA A 131 8.54 -7.71 -26.86
N SER A 132 7.74 -7.05 -26.02
CA SER A 132 6.29 -6.97 -26.21
C SER A 132 5.91 -6.24 -27.48
N GLY A 133 6.59 -5.14 -27.82
CA GLY A 133 6.40 -4.42 -29.09
C GLY A 133 6.68 -5.31 -30.30
N LYS A 134 7.79 -6.04 -30.29
CA LYS A 134 8.15 -6.99 -31.37
C LYS A 134 7.11 -8.11 -31.53
N VAL A 135 6.59 -8.63 -30.40
CA VAL A 135 5.53 -9.65 -30.43
C VAL A 135 4.26 -9.08 -31.06
N GLN A 136 3.88 -7.85 -30.69
CA GLN A 136 2.69 -7.20 -31.25
C GLN A 136 2.83 -6.97 -32.77
N GLU A 137 3.97 -6.47 -33.22
CA GLU A 137 4.27 -6.29 -34.64
C GLU A 137 4.24 -7.62 -35.39
N ALA A 138 4.83 -8.67 -34.83
CA ALA A 138 4.82 -10.00 -35.39
C ALA A 138 3.40 -10.57 -35.50
N LEU A 139 2.57 -10.35 -34.48
CA LEU A 139 1.17 -10.78 -34.48
C LEU A 139 0.38 -10.08 -35.57
N GLU A 140 0.54 -8.77 -35.74
CA GLU A 140 -0.12 -7.99 -36.80
C GLU A 140 0.30 -8.48 -38.20
N GLN A 141 1.59 -8.74 -38.40
CA GLN A 141 2.09 -9.27 -39.68
C GLN A 141 1.47 -10.63 -40.04
N VAL A 142 1.40 -11.53 -39.03
CA VAL A 142 0.75 -12.85 -39.21
C VAL A 142 -0.73 -12.69 -39.51
N GLN A 143 -1.45 -11.84 -38.76
CA GLN A 143 -2.88 -11.59 -38.96
C GLN A 143 -3.17 -11.05 -40.39
N LEU A 144 -2.40 -10.04 -40.81
CA LEU A 144 -2.56 -9.47 -42.18
C LEU A 144 -2.26 -10.49 -43.25
N ALA A 145 -1.24 -11.33 -43.09
CA ALA A 145 -0.89 -12.38 -44.04
C ALA A 145 -2.00 -13.44 -44.15
N VAL A 146 -2.59 -13.84 -43.02
CA VAL A 146 -3.71 -14.80 -42.97
C VAL A 146 -4.98 -14.21 -43.62
N ILE A 147 -5.31 -12.95 -43.31
CA ILE A 147 -6.44 -12.23 -43.93
C ILE A 147 -6.22 -12.13 -45.44
N GLY A 148 -4.95 -11.97 -45.89
CA GLY A 148 -4.55 -11.97 -47.31
C GLY A 148 -4.55 -13.35 -47.98
N GLY A 149 -5.01 -14.41 -47.27
CA GLY A 149 -5.18 -15.77 -47.82
C GLY A 149 -3.97 -16.69 -47.66
N LYS A 150 -2.92 -16.29 -46.90
CA LYS A 150 -1.80 -17.18 -46.59
C LYS A 150 -2.16 -18.14 -45.47
N SER A 151 -1.59 -19.35 -45.48
CA SER A 151 -1.68 -20.26 -44.37
C SER A 151 -0.86 -19.73 -43.16
N LEU A 152 -1.19 -20.17 -41.93
CA LEU A 152 -0.42 -19.83 -40.70
C LEU A 152 1.07 -20.17 -40.87
N LYS A 153 1.40 -21.26 -41.56
CA LYS A 153 2.77 -21.67 -41.81
C LYS A 153 3.52 -20.65 -42.67
N GLU A 154 2.91 -20.25 -43.80
CA GLU A 154 3.49 -19.24 -44.70
C GLU A 154 3.56 -17.84 -44.06
N ALA A 155 2.61 -17.51 -43.20
CA ALA A 155 2.60 -16.25 -42.46
C ALA A 155 3.67 -16.19 -41.36
N GLY A 156 3.99 -17.31 -40.74
CA GLY A 156 4.99 -17.41 -39.67
C GLY A 156 6.44 -17.55 -40.16
N GLU A 157 6.64 -18.01 -41.41
CA GLU A 157 7.96 -18.32 -41.98
C GLU A 157 8.93 -17.11 -41.95
N PRO A 158 8.53 -15.89 -42.32
CA PRO A 158 9.38 -14.71 -42.26
C PRO A 158 9.84 -14.35 -40.85
N LEU A 159 9.03 -14.72 -39.85
CA LEU A 159 9.26 -14.46 -38.42
C LEU A 159 9.97 -15.64 -37.74
N LYS A 160 10.30 -16.71 -38.50
CA LYS A 160 10.87 -17.98 -37.96
C LYS A 160 9.95 -18.64 -36.90
N LEU A 161 8.64 -18.47 -37.05
CA LEU A 161 7.63 -19.09 -36.21
C LEU A 161 7.14 -20.38 -36.87
N ALA A 162 7.14 -21.49 -36.09
CA ALA A 162 6.59 -22.76 -36.52
C ALA A 162 5.24 -22.98 -35.78
N PRO A 163 4.09 -22.95 -36.51
CA PRO A 163 2.81 -23.27 -35.86
C PRO A 163 2.78 -24.71 -35.40
N GLN A 164 2.25 -24.95 -34.22
CA GLN A 164 2.00 -26.30 -33.71
C GLN A 164 0.49 -26.57 -33.72
N GLU A 165 0.12 -27.76 -34.19
CA GLU A 165 -1.28 -28.21 -34.12
C GLU A 165 -1.54 -28.75 -32.70
N THR A 166 -2.54 -28.20 -32.03
CA THR A 166 -2.91 -28.60 -30.65
C THR A 166 -3.90 -29.76 -30.59
N GLY A 167 -4.29 -30.34 -31.73
CA GLY A 167 -5.34 -31.35 -31.81
C GLY A 167 -6.75 -30.78 -31.61
N LEU A 168 -7.75 -31.66 -31.60
CA LEU A 168 -9.15 -31.28 -31.35
C LEU A 168 -9.33 -30.86 -29.90
N VAL A 169 -9.69 -29.60 -29.66
CA VAL A 169 -10.11 -29.10 -28.37
C VAL A 169 -11.63 -29.24 -28.30
N ASN A 170 -12.13 -30.13 -27.45
CA ASN A 170 -13.58 -30.20 -27.16
C ASN A 170 -14.00 -28.92 -26.43
N THR A 171 -14.93 -28.20 -27.00
CA THR A 171 -15.63 -27.05 -26.40
C THR A 171 -16.71 -27.55 -25.45
#